data_0d0c88503014491bea2835c06219dfd5
#
_entry.id   0d0c88503014491bea2835c06219dfd5
#
_cell.length_a   1.000
_cell.length_b   1.000
_cell.length_c   1.000
_cell.angle_alpha   90.00
_cell.angle_beta   90.00
_cell.angle_gamma   90.00
#
_symmetry.space_group_name_H-M   'P 1'
#
loop_
_entity.id
_entity.type
_entity.pdbx_description
1 polymer ?
#
loop_
_entity_poly.entity_id
_entity_poly.type
_entity_poly.pdbx_seq_one_letter_code
_entity_poly.pdbx_strand_id
1 'polypeptide(L)'
;MSSPDLTPRPTESRGRSKRRVLPMVVLALAVVAGGVVITQALSTAVDYYCNVDEVGVRSGCDTGRRLRIQGTVGEGSVVVTTGATLFDIEFNGSTVQVEYAGEPGGIFKECLPVVVHGVFNEPSGMFLGDRVEVKHSEDYVAVNDDRLQEAEADSAACETSA
;
A
#
# COMPACT_ATOMS: atom_id res chain seq x y z
N MET A 1 -55.43 -42.60 61.41
CA MET A 1 -55.61 -41.79 60.23
C MET A 1 -54.56 -40.68 60.27
N SER A 2 -53.41 -40.88 59.57
CA SER A 2 -52.29 -39.90 59.52
C SER A 2 -52.52 -38.94 58.37
N SER A 3 -52.55 -37.64 58.65
CA SER A 3 -52.71 -36.59 57.67
C SER A 3 -51.39 -36.46 56.83
N PRO A 4 -51.47 -36.33 55.53
CA PRO A 4 -50.29 -36.10 54.69
C PRO A 4 -49.77 -34.67 54.90
N ASP A 5 -48.44 -34.58 55.10
CA ASP A 5 -47.69 -33.32 55.22
C ASP A 5 -47.56 -32.67 53.83
N LEU A 6 -48.18 -31.50 53.63
CA LEU A 6 -48.22 -30.72 52.41
C LEU A 6 -47.24 -29.52 52.45
N THR A 7 -46.07 -29.70 53.00
CA THR A 7 -45.02 -28.65 52.97
C THR A 7 -44.47 -28.52 51.57
N PRO A 8 -44.56 -27.32 50.95
CA PRO A 8 -43.98 -27.08 49.61
C PRO A 8 -42.43 -27.10 49.71
N ARG A 9 -41.78 -27.97 48.90
CA ARG A 9 -40.33 -27.98 48.75
C ARG A 9 -39.86 -26.68 48.12
N PRO A 10 -38.85 -25.99 48.67
CA PRO A 10 -38.27 -24.84 48.03
C PRO A 10 -37.59 -25.30 46.71
N THR A 11 -38.02 -24.70 45.60
CA THR A 11 -37.36 -24.88 44.32
C THR A 11 -36.01 -24.15 44.33
N GLU A 12 -34.91 -24.91 44.39
CA GLU A 12 -33.58 -24.38 44.20
C GLU A 12 -33.51 -23.66 42.83
N SER A 13 -33.32 -22.36 42.85
CA SER A 13 -33.07 -21.54 41.68
C SER A 13 -31.71 -21.89 41.11
N ARG A 14 -31.71 -22.77 40.14
CA ARG A 14 -30.55 -23.23 39.41
C ARG A 14 -29.87 -22.01 38.77
N GLY A 15 -28.75 -21.58 39.33
CA GLY A 15 -27.92 -20.49 38.85
C GLY A 15 -27.48 -20.64 37.38
N ARG A 16 -28.34 -20.18 36.44
CA ARG A 16 -28.21 -20.36 34.99
C ARG A 16 -27.42 -19.23 34.32
N SER A 17 -26.88 -18.30 35.08
CA SER A 17 -26.28 -17.05 34.54
C SER A 17 -24.85 -17.22 34.02
N LYS A 18 -24.01 -17.98 34.70
CA LYS A 18 -22.56 -18.06 34.36
C LYS A 18 -22.22 -18.84 33.07
N ARG A 19 -23.09 -19.77 32.65
CA ARG A 19 -22.84 -20.60 31.46
C ARG A 19 -23.09 -19.86 30.12
N ARG A 20 -23.83 -18.74 30.13
CA ARG A 20 -24.15 -17.98 28.90
C ARG A 20 -23.16 -16.85 28.63
N VAL A 21 -22.42 -16.40 29.63
CA VAL A 21 -21.44 -15.31 29.50
C VAL A 21 -20.20 -15.78 28.74
N LEU A 22 -19.74 -17.00 28.98
CA LEU A 22 -18.55 -17.53 28.31
C LEU A 22 -18.66 -17.56 26.78
N PRO A 23 -19.73 -18.10 26.15
CA PRO A 23 -19.86 -18.06 24.70
C PRO A 23 -20.03 -16.65 24.15
N MET A 24 -20.65 -15.73 24.88
CA MET A 24 -20.76 -14.33 24.47
C MET A 24 -19.38 -13.62 24.47
N VAL A 25 -18.56 -13.89 25.48
CA VAL A 25 -17.19 -13.34 25.55
C VAL A 25 -16.33 -13.90 24.42
N VAL A 26 -16.40 -15.21 24.15
CA VAL A 26 -15.69 -15.83 23.02
C VAL A 26 -16.12 -15.24 21.69
N LEU A 27 -17.43 -15.05 21.49
CA LEU A 27 -17.95 -14.42 20.28
C LEU A 27 -17.45 -12.98 20.14
N ALA A 28 -17.50 -12.19 21.21
CA ALA A 28 -17.01 -10.81 21.19
C ALA A 28 -15.51 -10.74 20.86
N LEU A 29 -14.69 -11.62 21.45
CA LEU A 29 -13.26 -11.70 21.13
C LEU A 29 -13.01 -12.10 19.66
N ALA A 30 -13.79 -13.03 19.13
CA ALA A 30 -13.68 -13.45 17.73
C ALA A 30 -14.04 -12.30 16.76
N VAL A 31 -15.08 -11.52 17.08
CA VAL A 31 -15.48 -10.34 16.30
C VAL A 31 -14.38 -9.25 16.34
N VAL A 32 -13.82 -8.99 17.52
CA VAL A 32 -12.73 -8.00 17.66
C VAL A 32 -11.48 -8.48 16.91
N ALA A 33 -11.08 -9.75 17.07
CA ALA A 33 -9.93 -10.30 16.35
C ALA A 33 -10.14 -10.27 14.83
N GLY A 34 -11.33 -10.66 14.35
CA GLY A 34 -11.69 -10.56 12.93
C GLY A 34 -11.65 -9.12 12.42
N GLY A 35 -12.16 -8.17 13.18
CA GLY A 35 -12.10 -6.74 12.86
C GLY A 35 -10.67 -6.22 12.72
N VAL A 36 -9.78 -6.59 13.64
CA VAL A 36 -8.35 -6.22 13.57
C VAL A 36 -7.67 -6.81 12.33
N VAL A 37 -7.92 -8.09 12.02
CA VAL A 37 -7.35 -8.72 10.83
C VAL A 37 -7.85 -8.04 9.55
N ILE A 38 -9.14 -7.73 9.47
CA ILE A 38 -9.73 -7.04 8.30
C ILE A 38 -9.13 -5.64 8.15
N THR A 39 -9.03 -4.87 9.22
CA THR A 39 -8.45 -3.50 9.14
C THR A 39 -6.98 -3.53 8.75
N GLN A 40 -6.19 -4.48 9.24
CA GLN A 40 -4.79 -4.65 8.82
C GLN A 40 -4.68 -5.07 7.35
N ALA A 41 -5.52 -6.01 6.90
CA ALA A 41 -5.52 -6.45 5.51
C ALA A 41 -5.94 -5.33 4.54
N LEU A 42 -6.95 -4.51 4.89
CA LEU A 42 -7.35 -3.37 4.07
C LEU A 42 -6.27 -2.27 4.02
N SER A 43 -5.56 -2.02 5.11
CA SER A 43 -4.52 -0.98 5.14
C SER A 43 -3.30 -1.34 4.29
N THR A 44 -3.04 -2.64 4.07
CA THR A 44 -1.98 -3.13 3.18
C THR A 44 -2.41 -3.28 1.71
N ALA A 45 -3.71 -3.28 1.43
CA ALA A 45 -4.25 -3.47 0.08
C ALA A 45 -4.36 -2.17 -0.74
N VAL A 46 -4.19 -1.00 -0.12
CA VAL A 46 -4.26 0.31 -0.79
C VAL A 46 -2.86 0.80 -1.08
N ASP A 47 -2.44 0.71 -2.33
CA ASP A 47 -1.24 1.39 -2.82
C ASP A 47 -1.54 2.88 -2.97
N TYR A 48 -0.85 3.72 -2.20
CA TYR A 48 -0.99 5.16 -2.32
C TYR A 48 -0.20 5.66 -3.52
N TYR A 49 -0.86 6.52 -4.32
CA TYR A 49 -0.26 7.17 -5.47
C TYR A 49 0.40 8.48 -5.05
N CYS A 50 1.71 8.58 -5.25
CA CYS A 50 2.54 9.71 -4.84
C CYS A 50 3.46 10.12 -5.97
N ASN A 51 3.74 11.42 -6.10
CA ASN A 51 4.87 11.87 -6.89
C ASN A 51 6.16 11.69 -6.08
N VAL A 52 7.31 11.69 -6.74
CA VAL A 52 8.62 11.56 -6.07
C VAL A 52 8.83 12.61 -4.98
N ASP A 53 8.44 13.85 -5.21
CA ASP A 53 8.56 14.97 -4.26
C ASP A 53 7.59 14.89 -3.06
N GLU A 54 6.52 14.09 -3.18
CA GLU A 54 5.53 13.88 -2.12
C GLU A 54 5.96 12.79 -1.11
N VAL A 55 6.95 11.98 -1.45
CA VAL A 55 7.41 10.85 -0.62
C VAL A 55 7.97 11.34 0.71
N GLY A 56 7.44 10.80 1.82
CA GLY A 56 7.81 11.18 3.18
C GLY A 56 7.28 12.55 3.64
N VAL A 57 6.59 13.30 2.76
CA VAL A 57 6.07 14.65 3.05
C VAL A 57 4.54 14.65 3.12
N ARG A 58 3.89 14.03 2.14
CA ARG A 58 2.43 13.98 2.05
C ARG A 58 1.86 12.85 2.89
N SER A 59 0.75 13.12 3.57
CA SER A 59 0.01 12.08 4.30
C SER A 59 -0.41 10.96 3.35
N GLY A 60 -0.06 9.72 3.67
CA GLY A 60 -0.27 8.55 2.83
C GLY A 60 0.94 8.17 1.96
N CYS A 61 1.94 9.04 1.79
CA CYS A 61 3.18 8.78 1.06
C CYS A 61 4.35 8.43 1.99
N ASP A 62 4.05 7.78 3.13
CA ASP A 62 5.04 7.39 4.13
C ASP A 62 5.91 6.22 3.64
N THR A 63 7.21 6.23 3.92
CA THR A 63 8.19 5.22 3.47
C THR A 63 7.94 3.81 4.02
N GLY A 64 7.25 3.70 5.16
CA GLY A 64 6.96 2.43 5.83
C GLY A 64 5.85 1.58 5.18
N ARG A 65 5.34 1.94 4.01
CA ARG A 65 4.25 1.25 3.32
C ARG A 65 4.49 1.07 1.83
N ARG A 66 3.64 0.25 1.21
CA ARG A 66 3.66 0.06 -0.22
C ARG A 66 3.12 1.31 -0.92
N LEU A 67 3.86 1.80 -1.92
CA LEU A 67 3.55 3.01 -2.68
C LEU A 67 3.56 2.74 -4.18
N ARG A 68 2.89 3.62 -4.92
CA ARG A 68 3.05 3.83 -6.35
C ARG A 68 3.67 5.20 -6.51
N ILE A 69 4.94 5.25 -6.87
CA ILE A 69 5.63 6.52 -7.06
C ILE A 69 5.72 6.86 -8.55
N GLN A 70 5.37 8.10 -8.88
CA GLN A 70 5.44 8.64 -10.23
C GLN A 70 6.60 9.60 -10.36
N GLY A 71 7.30 9.51 -11.48
CA GLY A 71 8.35 10.43 -11.88
C GLY A 71 8.82 10.11 -13.29
N THR A 72 9.78 10.87 -13.78
CA THR A 72 10.45 10.68 -15.07
C THR A 72 11.76 9.94 -14.83
N VAL A 73 12.09 8.96 -15.66
CA VAL A 73 13.38 8.24 -15.58
C VAL A 73 14.51 9.20 -15.91
N GLY A 74 15.47 9.34 -14.98
CA GLY A 74 16.62 10.24 -15.15
C GLY A 74 17.51 9.82 -16.31
N GLU A 75 18.05 10.82 -17.02
CA GLU A 75 18.99 10.59 -18.12
C GLU A 75 20.30 10.00 -17.60
N GLY A 76 20.84 8.98 -18.29
CA GLY A 76 22.08 8.30 -17.91
C GLY A 76 22.01 7.53 -16.59
N SER A 77 20.84 7.39 -15.99
CA SER A 77 20.67 6.73 -14.68
C SER A 77 20.45 5.22 -14.78
N VAL A 78 20.09 4.70 -15.95
CA VAL A 78 19.72 3.29 -16.12
C VAL A 78 20.94 2.38 -16.14
N VAL A 79 21.06 1.50 -15.15
CA VAL A 79 22.13 0.50 -15.03
C VAL A 79 21.52 -0.88 -14.90
N VAL A 80 21.71 -1.72 -15.91
CA VAL A 80 21.28 -3.13 -15.89
C VAL A 80 22.35 -3.97 -15.22
N THR A 81 21.95 -4.72 -14.18
CA THR A 81 22.80 -5.66 -13.46
C THR A 81 22.26 -7.09 -13.61
N THR A 82 22.98 -8.09 -13.09
CA THR A 82 22.51 -9.47 -13.09
C THR A 82 21.31 -9.62 -12.13
N GLY A 83 20.10 -9.60 -12.69
CA GLY A 83 18.85 -9.83 -11.96
C GLY A 83 18.15 -8.57 -11.43
N ALA A 84 18.69 -7.37 -11.66
CA ALA A 84 18.03 -6.12 -11.30
C ALA A 84 18.40 -5.00 -12.28
N THR A 85 17.52 -4.02 -12.42
CA THR A 85 17.76 -2.75 -13.10
C THR A 85 17.69 -1.62 -12.08
N LEU A 86 18.76 -0.84 -12.00
CA LEU A 86 18.83 0.37 -11.19
C LEU A 86 18.56 1.56 -12.08
N PHE A 87 17.77 2.51 -11.59
CA PHE A 87 17.53 3.78 -12.26
C PHE A 87 17.00 4.81 -11.27
N ASP A 88 17.16 6.06 -11.61
CA ASP A 88 16.61 7.16 -10.84
C ASP A 88 15.28 7.61 -11.46
N ILE A 89 14.33 7.97 -10.61
CA ILE A 89 13.11 8.67 -11.02
C ILE A 89 13.09 10.05 -10.38
N GLU A 90 12.76 11.03 -11.20
CA GLU A 90 12.81 12.45 -10.85
C GLU A 90 11.43 13.08 -11.00
N PHE A 91 11.11 14.01 -10.13
CA PHE A 91 9.92 14.85 -10.24
C PHE A 91 10.11 16.12 -9.43
N ASN A 92 9.87 17.27 -10.05
CA ASN A 92 9.93 18.59 -9.40
C ASN A 92 11.21 18.84 -8.59
N GLY A 93 12.38 18.42 -9.14
CA GLY A 93 13.69 18.56 -8.51
C GLY A 93 14.00 17.59 -7.36
N SER A 94 13.13 16.64 -7.10
CA SER A 94 13.36 15.54 -6.16
C SER A 94 13.70 14.27 -6.94
N THR A 95 14.60 13.44 -6.40
CA THR A 95 15.07 12.20 -7.03
C THR A 95 14.93 11.04 -6.06
N VAL A 96 14.48 9.89 -6.57
CA VAL A 96 14.44 8.62 -5.83
C VAL A 96 15.13 7.55 -6.66
N GLN A 97 16.11 6.87 -6.04
CA GLN A 97 16.78 5.73 -6.66
C GLN A 97 15.91 4.47 -6.54
N VAL A 98 15.70 3.80 -7.65
CA VAL A 98 14.90 2.58 -7.78
C VAL A 98 15.79 1.39 -8.06
N GLU A 99 15.58 0.30 -7.33
CA GLU A 99 16.07 -1.04 -7.66
C GLU A 99 14.86 -1.87 -8.11
N TYR A 100 14.80 -2.19 -9.40
CA TYR A 100 13.74 -3.01 -9.98
C TYR A 100 14.22 -4.45 -10.15
N ALA A 101 13.47 -5.42 -9.64
CA ALA A 101 13.80 -6.83 -9.75
C ALA A 101 13.55 -7.34 -11.18
N GLY A 102 14.63 -7.47 -11.97
CA GLY A 102 14.57 -7.92 -13.35
C GLY A 102 14.81 -6.79 -14.36
N GLU A 103 14.28 -6.98 -15.56
CA GLU A 103 14.35 -5.99 -16.65
C GLU A 103 12.96 -5.38 -16.89
N PRO A 104 12.83 -4.07 -16.90
CA PRO A 104 11.58 -3.40 -17.31
C PRO A 104 11.24 -3.75 -18.77
N GLY A 105 9.96 -3.73 -19.11
CA GLY A 105 9.48 -4.07 -20.46
C GLY A 105 10.11 -3.21 -21.57
N GLY A 106 10.06 -3.69 -22.83
CA GLY A 106 10.79 -3.14 -23.96
C GLY A 106 10.49 -1.70 -24.39
N ILE A 107 9.49 -1.04 -23.78
CA ILE A 107 9.20 0.39 -23.99
C ILE A 107 9.84 1.29 -22.91
N PHE A 108 10.44 0.69 -21.86
CA PHE A 108 11.13 1.42 -20.83
C PHE A 108 12.42 2.04 -21.37
N LYS A 109 12.60 3.33 -21.20
CA LYS A 109 13.82 4.08 -21.52
C LYS A 109 13.92 5.32 -20.64
N GLU A 110 15.07 5.96 -20.67
CA GLU A 110 15.32 7.25 -20.04
C GLU A 110 14.39 8.34 -20.57
N CYS A 111 14.18 9.36 -19.78
CA CYS A 111 13.29 10.50 -20.07
C CYS A 111 11.82 10.11 -20.31
N LEU A 112 11.39 8.93 -19.89
CA LEU A 112 9.98 8.56 -19.92
C LEU A 112 9.30 8.67 -18.56
N PRO A 113 8.05 9.17 -18.53
CA PRO A 113 7.27 9.15 -17.30
C PRO A 113 6.85 7.72 -16.98
N VAL A 114 7.12 7.31 -15.73
CA VAL A 114 6.84 5.98 -15.23
C VAL A 114 6.11 6.04 -13.89
N VAL A 115 5.39 4.95 -13.58
CA VAL A 115 4.88 4.67 -12.25
C VAL A 115 5.54 3.38 -11.75
N VAL A 116 6.22 3.46 -10.63
CA VAL A 116 6.88 2.31 -10.00
C VAL A 116 6.10 1.90 -8.76
N HIS A 117 5.73 0.63 -8.68
CA HIS A 117 5.11 0.04 -7.50
C HIS A 117 6.18 -0.63 -6.65
N GLY A 118 6.14 -0.43 -5.35
CA GLY A 118 7.15 -1.01 -4.48
C GLY A 118 7.10 -0.50 -3.05
N VAL A 119 8.20 -0.67 -2.35
CA VAL A 119 8.41 -0.26 -0.95
C VAL A 119 9.79 0.36 -0.79
N PHE A 120 9.92 1.31 0.14
CA PHE A 120 11.23 1.82 0.51
C PHE A 120 11.99 0.82 1.38
N ASN A 121 13.26 0.61 1.04
CA ASN A 121 14.22 -0.05 1.90
C ASN A 121 14.89 1.02 2.77
N GLU A 122 14.40 1.22 3.99
CA GLU A 122 14.91 2.25 4.89
C GLU A 122 16.43 2.20 5.14
N PRO A 123 17.07 1.01 5.29
CA PRO A 123 18.53 0.94 5.45
C PRO A 123 19.33 1.47 4.26
N SER A 124 18.86 1.27 3.01
CA SER A 124 19.56 1.73 1.81
C SER A 124 19.05 3.07 1.28
N GLY A 125 17.86 3.49 1.68
CA GLY A 125 17.18 4.65 1.12
C GLY A 125 16.66 4.45 -0.31
N MET A 126 16.77 3.22 -0.85
CA MET A 126 16.34 2.87 -2.21
C MET A 126 14.89 2.42 -2.23
N PHE A 127 14.20 2.66 -3.33
CA PHE A 127 12.87 2.14 -3.58
C PHE A 127 12.96 0.80 -4.30
N LEU A 128 12.50 -0.26 -3.64
CA LEU A 128 12.46 -1.61 -4.21
C LEU A 128 11.20 -1.76 -5.05
N GLY A 129 11.37 -1.65 -6.37
CA GLY A 129 10.30 -1.77 -7.34
C GLY A 129 10.03 -3.22 -7.75
N ASP A 130 8.76 -3.60 -7.80
CA ASP A 130 8.34 -4.91 -8.31
C ASP A 130 7.48 -4.82 -9.58
N ARG A 131 7.02 -3.62 -9.93
CA ARG A 131 6.31 -3.32 -11.16
C ARG A 131 6.65 -1.92 -11.64
N VAL A 132 6.91 -1.80 -12.94
CA VAL A 132 7.08 -0.52 -13.64
C VAL A 132 6.00 -0.42 -14.72
N GLU A 133 5.25 0.66 -14.70
CA GLU A 133 4.25 1.00 -15.71
C GLU A 133 4.74 2.25 -16.45
N VAL A 134 4.99 2.13 -17.74
CA VAL A 134 5.32 3.29 -18.60
C VAL A 134 4.01 3.95 -19.01
N LYS A 135 3.89 5.24 -18.76
CA LYS A 135 2.71 5.99 -19.18
C LYS A 135 2.76 6.28 -20.68
N HIS A 136 1.81 5.73 -21.42
CA HIS A 136 1.54 6.12 -22.78
C HIS A 136 0.44 7.18 -22.77
N SER A 137 0.69 8.28 -23.49
CA SER A 137 -0.17 9.47 -23.54
C SER A 137 -1.59 9.24 -24.09
N GLU A 138 -1.89 8.13 -24.74
CA GLU A 138 -3.16 7.95 -25.43
C GLU A 138 -4.31 7.34 -24.60
N ASP A 139 -4.04 6.57 -23.56
CA ASP A 139 -5.09 5.85 -22.81
C ASP A 139 -5.44 6.47 -21.42
N TYR A 140 -4.72 7.48 -20.96
CA TYR A 140 -4.85 7.98 -19.58
C TYR A 140 -5.49 9.38 -19.43
N VAL A 141 -5.96 9.96 -20.52
CA VAL A 141 -6.45 11.36 -20.60
C VAL A 141 -7.68 11.66 -19.72
N ALA A 142 -8.37 10.67 -19.17
CA ALA A 142 -9.72 10.89 -18.63
C ALA A 142 -9.80 11.22 -17.12
N VAL A 143 -8.74 11.07 -16.31
CA VAL A 143 -8.89 11.13 -14.82
C VAL A 143 -7.91 12.08 -14.11
N ASN A 144 -6.75 12.44 -14.68
CA ASN A 144 -5.73 13.26 -14.02
C ASN A 144 -4.94 14.15 -14.98
N ASP A 145 -5.64 15.00 -15.77
CA ASP A 145 -5.03 15.88 -16.79
C ASP A 145 -3.88 16.76 -16.24
N ASP A 146 -4.03 17.33 -15.05
CA ASP A 146 -3.02 18.22 -14.47
C ASP A 146 -1.69 17.49 -14.18
N ARG A 147 -1.74 16.26 -13.69
CA ARG A 147 -0.54 15.46 -13.37
C ARG A 147 0.14 14.89 -14.61
N LEU A 148 -0.61 14.70 -15.70
CA LEU A 148 -0.06 14.28 -17.00
C LEU A 148 0.73 15.42 -17.63
N GLN A 149 0.19 16.63 -17.61
CA GLN A 149 0.87 17.81 -18.16
C GLN A 149 2.17 18.12 -17.42
N GLU A 150 2.20 17.96 -16.10
CA GLU A 150 3.42 18.10 -15.29
C GLU A 150 4.46 17.02 -15.65
N ALA A 151 4.06 15.76 -15.82
CA ALA A 151 4.97 14.67 -16.18
C ALA A 151 5.48 14.78 -17.63
N GLU A 152 4.66 15.27 -18.56
CA GLU A 152 5.07 15.54 -19.95
C GLU A 152 6.04 16.74 -20.03
N ALA A 153 5.81 17.78 -19.23
CA ALA A 153 6.73 18.92 -19.16
C ALA A 153 8.11 18.51 -18.61
N ASP A 154 8.14 17.63 -17.61
CA ASP A 154 9.38 17.12 -17.01
C ASP A 154 10.14 16.21 -18.00
N SER A 155 9.42 15.36 -18.75
CA SER A 155 10.05 14.51 -19.79
C SER A 155 10.62 15.34 -20.96
N ALA A 156 9.90 16.38 -21.40
CA ALA A 156 10.38 17.30 -22.44
C ALA A 156 11.62 18.10 -21.99
N ALA A 157 11.70 18.47 -20.71
CA ALA A 157 12.88 19.13 -20.15
C ALA A 157 14.10 18.19 -20.11
N CYS A 158 13.90 16.90 -19.80
CA CYS A 158 14.93 15.87 -19.83
C CYS A 158 15.52 15.70 -21.24
N GLU A 159 14.68 15.57 -22.29
CA GLU A 159 15.12 15.43 -23.68
C GLU A 159 15.85 16.67 -24.23
N THR A 160 15.59 17.85 -23.67
CA THR A 160 16.22 19.11 -24.13
C THR A 160 17.58 19.34 -23.50
N SER A 161 17.93 18.61 -22.44
CA SER A 161 19.20 18.70 -21.70
C SER A 161 20.30 17.81 -22.29
N ALA A 162 19.95 16.95 -23.27
CA ALA A 162 20.85 16.05 -24.02
C ALA A 162 21.40 16.78 -25.26
#